data_e43b2b2621867323970b384b533f276f
#
_entry.id   e43b2b2621867323970b384b533f276f
#
_cell.length_a   1.000
_cell.length_b   1.000
_cell.length_c   1.000
_cell.angle_alpha   90.00
_cell.angle_beta   90.00
_cell.angle_gamma   90.00
#
_symmetry.space_group_name_H-M   'P 1'
#
loop_
_entity.id
_entity.type
_entity.pdbx_description
1 polymer ?
#
loop_
_entity_poly.entity_id
_entity_poly.type
_entity_poly.pdbx_seq_one_letter_code
_entity_poly.pdbx_strand_id
1 'polypeptide(L)'
;YSSYGHIETMAKAVAEGAASAGAQVDIKRVPETAPLDVAKNAHFKLDQDAPIATVNELADYDAIIVGTGTRFGRMSSQMAAFLDQAGGLWARGALNGKVGGAFTSTASQHGGQEVTLFSIITNLMHFGMTIVGLDYGFQGQMGVDKVRGGSPYGATTLADSDGSRQPSEEELDGARYQGRRI
;
A
#
# COMPACT_ATOMS: atom_id res chain seq x y z
N TYR A 1 -0.95 6.00 -0.56
CA TYR A 1 -1.43 7.02 -1.49
C TYR A 1 -2.42 6.43 -2.49
N SER A 2 -3.54 7.09 -2.71
CA SER A 2 -4.60 6.63 -3.62
C SER A 2 -5.04 7.77 -4.53
N SER A 3 -4.84 7.65 -5.85
CA SER A 3 -5.34 8.65 -6.82
C SER A 3 -6.85 8.52 -7.08
N TYR A 4 -7.37 7.28 -7.08
CA TYR A 4 -8.73 6.98 -7.54
C TYR A 4 -9.57 6.15 -6.56
N GLY A 5 -9.10 5.92 -5.33
CA GLY A 5 -9.84 5.23 -4.28
C GLY A 5 -9.49 3.74 -4.08
N HIS A 6 -8.90 3.05 -5.07
CA HIS A 6 -8.60 1.61 -4.96
C HIS A 6 -7.67 1.29 -3.79
N ILE A 7 -6.58 2.06 -3.63
CA ILE A 7 -5.65 1.87 -2.51
C ILE A 7 -6.30 2.27 -1.18
N GLU A 8 -7.17 3.28 -1.16
CA GLU A 8 -7.97 3.63 0.02
C GLU A 8 -8.85 2.45 0.47
N THR A 9 -9.52 1.78 -0.47
CA THR A 9 -10.35 0.60 -0.19
C THR A 9 -9.50 -0.57 0.31
N MET A 10 -8.37 -0.85 -0.32
CA MET A 10 -7.43 -1.88 0.12
C MET A 10 -6.86 -1.57 1.51
N ALA A 11 -6.55 -0.31 1.82
CA ALA A 11 -6.04 0.10 3.13
C ALA A 11 -7.06 -0.16 4.25
N LYS A 12 -8.35 0.05 4.01
CA LYS A 12 -9.42 -0.29 4.95
C LYS A 12 -9.45 -1.79 5.24
N ALA A 13 -9.33 -2.64 4.21
CA ALA A 13 -9.27 -4.09 4.39
C ALA A 13 -8.02 -4.56 5.15
N VAL A 14 -6.85 -3.98 4.85
CA VAL A 14 -5.62 -4.24 5.63
C VAL A 14 -5.83 -3.87 7.10
N ALA A 15 -6.42 -2.70 7.37
CA ALA A 15 -6.69 -2.24 8.73
C ALA A 15 -7.68 -3.16 9.48
N GLU A 16 -8.75 -3.61 8.81
CA GLU A 16 -9.69 -4.61 9.35
C GLU A 16 -8.97 -5.88 9.76
N GLY A 17 -8.07 -6.38 8.91
CA GLY A 17 -7.26 -7.55 9.17
C GLY A 17 -6.37 -7.39 10.41
N ALA A 18 -5.62 -6.31 10.50
CA ALA A 18 -4.74 -6.00 11.63
C ALA A 18 -5.55 -5.82 12.94
N ALA A 19 -6.64 -5.08 12.90
CA ALA A 19 -7.53 -4.90 14.04
C ALA A 19 -8.13 -6.23 14.53
N SER A 20 -8.43 -7.17 13.64
CA SER A 20 -8.93 -8.50 13.99
C SER A 20 -7.92 -9.34 14.79
N ALA A 21 -6.63 -9.02 14.70
CA ALA A 21 -5.55 -9.62 15.49
C ALA A 21 -5.26 -8.86 16.80
N GLY A 22 -5.99 -7.77 17.07
CA GLY A 22 -5.87 -6.99 18.31
C GLY A 22 -4.97 -5.76 18.19
N ALA A 23 -4.49 -5.41 16.99
CA ALA A 23 -3.68 -4.21 16.78
C ALA A 23 -4.55 -2.94 16.88
N GLN A 24 -3.96 -1.86 17.38
CA GLN A 24 -4.46 -0.52 17.16
C GLN A 24 -4.01 -0.03 15.78
N VAL A 25 -4.93 0.43 14.96
CA VAL A 25 -4.62 0.74 13.55
C VAL A 25 -5.02 2.17 13.22
N ASP A 26 -4.06 2.91 12.69
CA ASP A 26 -4.26 4.22 12.10
C ASP A 26 -4.12 4.14 10.58
N ILE A 27 -5.14 4.52 9.84
CA ILE A 27 -5.03 4.72 8.39
C ILE A 27 -4.64 6.17 8.14
N LYS A 28 -3.52 6.37 7.48
CA LYS A 28 -3.02 7.69 7.10
C LYS A 28 -2.80 7.77 5.59
N ARG A 29 -2.88 8.95 5.03
CA ARG A 29 -2.52 9.20 3.62
C ARG A 29 -1.35 10.17 3.53
N VAL A 30 -0.52 10.02 2.51
CA VAL A 30 0.53 11.00 2.23
C VAL A 30 -0.05 12.19 1.46
N PRO A 31 0.60 13.39 1.55
CA PRO A 31 0.12 14.58 0.86
C PRO A 31 0.07 14.39 -0.66
N GLU A 32 -0.89 15.04 -1.33
CA GLU A 32 -0.85 15.24 -2.78
C GLU A 32 0.23 16.26 -3.12
N THR A 33 1.06 15.92 -4.09
CA THR A 33 2.16 16.78 -4.58
C THR A 33 1.91 17.33 -5.98
N ALA A 34 0.89 16.81 -6.69
CA ALA A 34 0.49 17.36 -7.97
C ALA A 34 -0.18 18.73 -7.78
N PRO A 35 0.01 19.69 -8.68
CA PRO A 35 -0.76 20.93 -8.68
C PRO A 35 -2.27 20.62 -8.67
N LEU A 36 -3.05 21.42 -7.94
CA LEU A 36 -4.46 21.16 -7.71
C LEU A 36 -5.29 21.09 -8.99
N ASP A 37 -4.97 21.93 -9.97
CA ASP A 37 -5.60 21.94 -11.28
C ASP A 37 -5.29 20.66 -12.06
N VAL A 38 -4.05 20.16 -11.99
CA VAL A 38 -3.64 18.89 -12.62
C VAL A 38 -4.37 17.72 -11.96
N ALA A 39 -4.42 17.67 -10.64
CA ALA A 39 -5.11 16.61 -9.90
C ALA A 39 -6.62 16.59 -10.21
N LYS A 40 -7.25 17.77 -10.29
CA LYS A 40 -8.68 17.89 -10.67
C LYS A 40 -8.94 17.46 -12.10
N ASN A 41 -8.12 17.91 -13.04
CA ASN A 41 -8.24 17.54 -14.46
C ASN A 41 -8.01 16.05 -14.70
N ALA A 42 -7.16 15.42 -13.88
CA ALA A 42 -6.92 13.97 -13.88
C ALA A 42 -7.95 13.18 -13.05
N HIS A 43 -8.99 13.83 -12.53
CA HIS A 43 -10.06 13.24 -11.73
C HIS A 43 -9.55 12.50 -10.47
N PHE A 44 -8.51 13.01 -9.82
CA PHE A 44 -8.05 12.42 -8.57
C PHE A 44 -9.09 12.57 -7.46
N LYS A 45 -9.28 11.51 -6.69
CA LYS A 45 -10.11 11.54 -5.47
C LYS A 45 -9.37 12.30 -4.38
N LEU A 46 -9.64 13.59 -4.25
CA LEU A 46 -8.97 14.47 -3.29
C LEU A 46 -9.61 14.43 -1.89
N ASP A 47 -10.90 14.13 -1.82
CA ASP A 47 -11.64 14.01 -0.58
C ASP A 47 -11.57 12.57 -0.04
N GLN A 48 -10.60 12.32 0.79
CA GLN A 48 -10.38 11.03 1.46
C GLN A 48 -10.35 11.26 2.97
N ASP A 49 -11.04 10.40 3.73
CA ASP A 49 -11.24 10.54 5.17
C ASP A 49 -9.93 10.44 5.98
N ALA A 50 -8.97 9.64 5.50
CA ALA A 50 -7.72 9.40 6.21
C ALA A 50 -6.94 10.70 6.41
N PRO A 51 -6.50 11.03 7.65
CA PRO A 51 -5.67 12.20 7.91
C PRO A 51 -4.32 12.09 7.20
N ILE A 52 -3.70 13.24 6.95
CA ILE A 52 -2.37 13.30 6.33
C ILE A 52 -1.31 12.86 7.35
N ALA A 53 -0.45 11.94 6.94
CA ALA A 53 0.67 11.46 7.71
C ALA A 53 1.78 12.52 7.82
N THR A 54 2.47 12.52 8.95
CA THR A 54 3.75 13.20 9.12
C THR A 54 4.89 12.19 9.12
N VAL A 55 6.06 12.58 8.65
CA VAL A 55 7.21 11.64 8.58
C VAL A 55 7.65 11.20 9.97
N ASN A 56 7.64 12.10 10.95
CA ASN A 56 8.12 11.80 12.30
C ASN A 56 7.26 10.77 13.03
N GLU A 57 5.95 10.72 12.78
CA GLU A 57 5.07 9.74 13.43
C GLU A 57 5.34 8.29 13.01
N LEU A 58 6.08 8.04 11.91
CA LEU A 58 6.50 6.70 11.54
C LEU A 58 7.29 6.00 12.65
N ALA A 59 8.01 6.76 13.49
CA ALA A 59 8.74 6.21 14.61
C ALA A 59 7.85 5.70 15.75
N ASP A 60 6.59 6.12 15.81
CA ASP A 60 5.66 5.80 16.90
C ASP A 60 4.91 4.47 16.68
N TYR A 61 4.97 3.90 15.47
CA TYR A 61 4.31 2.65 15.13
C TYR A 61 5.25 1.44 15.21
N ASP A 62 4.74 0.28 15.63
CA ASP A 62 5.47 -0.99 15.64
C ASP A 62 5.53 -1.64 14.25
N ALA A 63 4.51 -1.39 13.42
CA ALA A 63 4.42 -1.86 12.06
C ALA A 63 3.95 -0.76 11.11
N ILE A 64 4.43 -0.78 9.87
CA ILE A 64 4.07 0.18 8.82
C ILE A 64 3.75 -0.58 7.53
N ILE A 65 2.52 -0.47 7.06
CA ILE A 65 2.10 -1.09 5.80
C ILE A 65 1.85 0.02 4.77
N VAL A 66 2.61 -0.01 3.69
CA VAL A 66 2.61 1.04 2.67
C VAL A 66 1.82 0.60 1.45
N GLY A 67 0.80 1.39 1.09
CA GLY A 67 -0.03 1.16 -0.10
C GLY A 67 0.08 2.30 -1.11
N THR A 68 0.29 1.95 -2.39
CA THR A 68 0.27 2.92 -3.49
C THR A 68 -0.11 2.24 -4.80
N GLY A 69 -0.83 2.93 -5.66
CA GLY A 69 -1.00 2.48 -7.04
C GLY A 69 0.33 2.53 -7.81
N THR A 70 0.46 1.66 -8.80
CA THR A 70 1.64 1.66 -9.67
C THR A 70 1.75 2.95 -10.47
N ARG A 71 2.95 3.45 -10.59
CA ARG A 71 3.31 4.48 -11.57
C ARG A 71 4.52 3.98 -12.36
N PHE A 72 4.22 3.37 -13.53
CA PHE A 72 5.26 2.82 -14.42
C PHE A 72 6.15 1.78 -13.74
N GLY A 73 5.55 0.86 -12.96
CA GLY A 73 6.27 -0.22 -12.27
C GLY A 73 6.94 0.17 -10.95
N ARG A 74 6.64 1.34 -10.39
CA ARG A 74 7.16 1.79 -9.09
C ARG A 74 6.09 2.47 -8.25
N MET A 75 6.39 2.76 -7.00
CA MET A 75 5.51 3.56 -6.14
C MET A 75 5.26 4.96 -6.74
N SER A 76 4.15 5.58 -6.38
CA SER A 76 3.81 6.94 -6.80
C SER A 76 4.86 7.94 -6.31
N SER A 77 5.02 9.05 -7.05
CA SER A 77 5.92 10.14 -6.66
C SER A 77 5.52 10.76 -5.32
N GLN A 78 4.24 10.81 -4.99
CA GLN A 78 3.72 11.30 -3.71
C GLN A 78 4.24 10.44 -2.54
N MET A 79 4.17 9.12 -2.68
CA MET A 79 4.69 8.20 -1.65
C MET A 79 6.21 8.28 -1.56
N ALA A 80 6.92 8.30 -2.70
CA ALA A 80 8.37 8.45 -2.72
C ALA A 80 8.81 9.76 -2.07
N ALA A 81 8.18 10.89 -2.40
CA ALA A 81 8.49 12.19 -1.81
C ALA A 81 8.23 12.25 -0.30
N PHE A 82 7.25 11.50 0.20
CA PHE A 82 7.02 11.36 1.63
C PHE A 82 8.13 10.55 2.30
N LEU A 83 8.50 9.40 1.75
CA LEU A 83 9.54 8.53 2.29
C LEU A 83 10.94 9.16 2.19
N ASP A 84 11.22 9.96 1.16
CA ASP A 84 12.49 10.69 1.01
C ASP A 84 12.77 11.64 2.19
N GLN A 85 11.73 12.13 2.85
CA GLN A 85 11.86 13.00 4.02
C GLN A 85 12.29 12.23 5.28
N ALA A 86 12.26 10.90 5.28
CA ALA A 86 12.56 10.08 6.44
C ALA A 86 14.09 9.92 6.72
N GLY A 87 14.94 10.68 6.05
CA GLY A 87 16.40 10.61 6.24
C GLY A 87 16.85 10.77 7.70
N GLY A 88 16.17 11.63 8.47
CA GLY A 88 16.46 11.81 9.90
C GLY A 88 16.05 10.59 10.75
N LEU A 89 15.00 9.88 10.38
CA LEU A 89 14.60 8.61 11.01
C LEU A 89 15.61 7.49 10.70
N TRP A 90 16.01 7.41 9.44
CA TRP A 90 17.01 6.46 8.98
C TRP A 90 18.35 6.65 9.72
N ALA A 91 18.83 7.89 9.79
CA ALA A 91 20.14 8.20 10.40
C ALA A 91 20.24 7.78 11.87
N ARG A 92 19.11 7.80 12.61
CA ARG A 92 19.08 7.35 14.03
C ARG A 92 18.54 5.93 14.21
N GLY A 93 18.30 5.18 13.13
CA GLY A 93 17.79 3.82 13.18
C GLY A 93 16.38 3.68 13.76
N ALA A 94 15.56 4.72 13.66
CA ALA A 94 14.25 4.79 14.33
C ALA A 94 13.23 3.73 13.85
N LEU A 95 13.43 3.18 12.65
CA LEU A 95 12.56 2.16 12.07
C LEU A 95 13.20 0.75 12.10
N ASN A 96 14.42 0.60 12.62
CA ASN A 96 15.12 -0.69 12.69
C ASN A 96 14.30 -1.71 13.49
N GLY A 97 14.11 -2.90 12.90
CA GLY A 97 13.39 -4.01 13.54
C GLY A 97 11.87 -3.89 13.54
N LYS A 98 11.29 -2.75 13.13
CA LYS A 98 9.85 -2.65 12.94
C LYS A 98 9.38 -3.53 11.79
N VAL A 99 8.11 -3.92 11.80
CA VAL A 99 7.54 -4.75 10.73
C VAL A 99 7.07 -3.86 9.58
N GLY A 100 7.38 -4.28 8.36
CA GLY A 100 6.98 -3.60 7.13
C GLY A 100 6.19 -4.48 6.19
N GLY A 101 5.20 -3.93 5.52
CA GLY A 101 4.45 -4.58 4.46
C GLY A 101 4.12 -3.62 3.31
N ALA A 102 3.75 -4.19 2.17
CA ALA A 102 3.41 -3.42 0.98
C ALA A 102 2.14 -3.98 0.32
N PHE A 103 1.33 -3.11 -0.27
CA PHE A 103 0.22 -3.49 -1.15
C PHE A 103 0.09 -2.50 -2.30
N THR A 104 -0.49 -2.93 -3.42
CA THR A 104 -0.56 -2.09 -4.61
C THR A 104 -1.81 -2.30 -5.45
N SER A 105 -1.98 -1.44 -6.44
CA SER A 105 -3.00 -1.51 -7.48
C SER A 105 -2.38 -1.24 -8.84
N THR A 106 -2.82 -1.98 -9.87
CA THR A 106 -2.45 -1.76 -11.27
C THR A 106 -3.71 -1.66 -12.13
N ALA A 107 -3.62 -1.07 -13.31
CA ALA A 107 -4.73 -1.08 -14.26
C ALA A 107 -4.95 -2.47 -14.86
N SER A 108 -3.87 -3.21 -15.14
CA SER A 108 -3.91 -4.50 -15.81
C SER A 108 -3.22 -5.60 -15.01
N GLN A 109 -3.55 -6.87 -15.31
CA GLN A 109 -3.03 -8.04 -14.60
C GLN A 109 -1.49 -8.13 -14.64
N HIS A 110 -0.87 -7.76 -15.76
CA HIS A 110 0.59 -7.73 -15.92
C HIS A 110 1.16 -6.31 -15.85
N GLY A 111 0.47 -5.40 -15.16
CA GLY A 111 0.80 -3.97 -15.08
C GLY A 111 1.92 -3.61 -14.09
N GLY A 112 2.68 -4.61 -13.59
CA GLY A 112 3.82 -4.37 -12.71
C GLY A 112 3.48 -4.42 -11.22
N GLN A 113 2.59 -5.30 -10.81
CA GLN A 113 2.21 -5.48 -9.38
C GLN A 113 3.45 -5.79 -8.54
N GLU A 114 4.19 -6.85 -8.87
CA GLU A 114 5.36 -7.29 -8.13
C GLU A 114 6.48 -6.24 -8.13
N VAL A 115 6.74 -5.63 -9.28
CA VAL A 115 7.79 -4.61 -9.39
C VAL A 115 7.46 -3.38 -8.53
N THR A 116 6.19 -2.98 -8.48
CA THR A 116 5.73 -1.90 -7.61
C THR A 116 5.89 -2.27 -6.14
N LEU A 117 5.49 -3.49 -5.75
CA LEU A 117 5.70 -3.99 -4.39
C LEU A 117 7.18 -3.98 -4.03
N PHE A 118 8.07 -4.46 -4.90
CA PHE A 118 9.51 -4.44 -4.66
C PHE A 118 10.07 -3.03 -4.53
N SER A 119 9.55 -2.05 -5.26
CA SER A 119 9.98 -0.65 -5.08
C SER A 119 9.68 -0.13 -3.67
N ILE A 120 8.56 -0.55 -3.06
CA ILE A 120 8.20 -0.22 -1.69
C ILE A 120 9.05 -1.03 -0.71
N ILE A 121 9.09 -2.35 -0.89
CA ILE A 121 9.79 -3.30 -0.01
C ILE A 121 11.28 -2.94 0.11
N THR A 122 11.94 -2.65 -1.01
CA THR A 122 13.35 -2.23 -1.02
C THR A 122 13.55 -0.99 -0.16
N ASN A 123 12.64 -0.01 -0.25
CA ASN A 123 12.70 1.21 0.54
C ASN A 123 12.56 0.91 2.05
N LEU A 124 11.57 0.08 2.43
CA LEU A 124 11.37 -0.34 3.82
C LEU A 124 12.57 -1.14 4.38
N MET A 125 13.19 -1.98 3.56
CA MET A 125 14.42 -2.70 3.94
C MET A 125 15.58 -1.74 4.20
N HIS A 126 15.73 -0.67 3.42
CA HIS A 126 16.73 0.37 3.67
C HIS A 126 16.49 1.10 5.01
N PHE A 127 15.26 1.16 5.49
CA PHE A 127 14.94 1.65 6.84
C PHE A 127 15.18 0.62 7.94
N GLY A 128 15.70 -0.59 7.63
CA GLY A 128 15.98 -1.64 8.61
C GLY A 128 14.76 -2.44 9.07
N MET A 129 13.65 -2.38 8.33
CA MET A 129 12.41 -3.05 8.68
C MET A 129 12.42 -4.53 8.27
N THR A 130 11.70 -5.36 9.04
CA THR A 130 11.43 -6.76 8.70
C THR A 130 10.21 -6.87 7.82
N ILE A 131 10.36 -7.41 6.62
CA ILE A 131 9.28 -7.44 5.63
C ILE A 131 8.39 -8.67 5.79
N VAL A 132 7.07 -8.44 5.78
CA VAL A 132 6.04 -9.47 5.78
C VAL A 132 5.16 -9.29 4.55
N GLY A 133 5.15 -10.31 3.67
CA GLY A 133 4.33 -10.34 2.47
C GLY A 133 3.00 -11.07 2.66
N LEU A 134 2.34 -11.36 1.54
CA LEU A 134 1.14 -12.18 1.45
C LEU A 134 1.56 -13.62 1.07
N ASP A 135 1.81 -14.47 2.06
CA ASP A 135 2.28 -15.82 1.80
C ASP A 135 1.18 -16.75 1.21
N TYR A 136 1.60 -17.93 0.81
CA TYR A 136 0.68 -18.94 0.24
C TYR A 136 -0.25 -19.61 1.26
N GLY A 137 -0.24 -19.21 2.53
CA GLY A 137 -1.30 -19.51 3.48
C GLY A 137 -2.63 -18.89 3.07
N PHE A 138 -2.59 -17.80 2.31
CA PHE A 138 -3.77 -17.25 1.64
C PHE A 138 -3.98 -17.94 0.29
N GLN A 139 -4.90 -18.91 0.25
CA GLN A 139 -5.19 -19.70 -0.95
C GLN A 139 -5.90 -18.90 -2.07
N GLY A 140 -6.55 -17.78 -1.74
CA GLY A 140 -7.27 -16.95 -2.70
C GLY A 140 -6.40 -16.40 -3.84
N GLN A 141 -5.07 -16.29 -3.64
CA GLN A 141 -4.15 -15.87 -4.70
C GLN A 141 -3.78 -16.97 -5.71
N MET A 142 -4.15 -18.23 -5.45
CA MET A 142 -3.72 -19.38 -6.26
C MET A 142 -4.58 -19.64 -7.50
N GLY A 143 -5.79 -19.08 -7.57
CA GLY A 143 -6.73 -19.38 -8.63
C GLY A 143 -6.34 -18.79 -9.99
N VAL A 144 -6.67 -19.49 -11.09
CA VAL A 144 -6.43 -19.07 -12.48
C VAL A 144 -7.73 -19.02 -13.31
N ASP A 145 -8.87 -19.17 -12.66
CA ASP A 145 -10.20 -19.23 -13.27
C ASP A 145 -10.76 -17.84 -13.65
N LYS A 146 -10.21 -16.79 -13.07
CA LYS A 146 -10.59 -15.39 -13.31
C LYS A 146 -9.43 -14.44 -13.12
N VAL A 147 -9.60 -13.22 -13.62
CA VAL A 147 -8.64 -12.12 -13.38
C VAL A 147 -8.73 -11.69 -11.92
N ARG A 148 -7.62 -11.71 -11.22
CA ARG A 148 -7.49 -11.28 -9.83
C ARG A 148 -6.10 -10.75 -9.52
N GLY A 149 -6.00 -9.90 -8.52
CA GLY A 149 -4.75 -9.54 -7.90
C GLY A 149 -4.26 -10.63 -6.95
N GLY A 150 -3.12 -10.42 -6.37
CA GLY A 150 -2.46 -11.31 -5.43
C GLY A 150 -1.02 -11.57 -5.82
N SER A 151 -0.15 -11.57 -4.82
CA SER A 151 1.28 -11.80 -5.00
C SER A 151 1.87 -12.17 -3.65
N PRO A 152 2.84 -13.10 -3.57
CA PRO A 152 3.46 -13.47 -2.29
C PRO A 152 4.22 -12.30 -1.64
N TYR A 153 4.45 -11.22 -2.36
CA TYR A 153 5.15 -10.03 -1.86
C TYR A 153 4.23 -9.02 -1.19
N GLY A 154 2.91 -9.10 -1.44
CA GLY A 154 1.91 -8.23 -0.86
C GLY A 154 0.56 -8.30 -1.59
N ALA A 155 -0.50 -7.87 -0.95
CA ALA A 155 -1.83 -7.84 -1.53
C ALA A 155 -1.90 -6.86 -2.71
N THR A 156 -2.62 -7.24 -3.76
CA THR A 156 -2.78 -6.40 -4.94
C THR A 156 -4.21 -6.42 -5.45
N THR A 157 -4.59 -5.37 -6.19
CA THR A 157 -5.86 -5.28 -6.91
C THR A 157 -5.66 -4.75 -8.32
N LEU A 158 -6.62 -5.03 -9.18
CA LEU A 158 -6.68 -4.47 -10.53
C LEU A 158 -7.82 -3.46 -10.64
N ALA A 159 -7.55 -2.32 -11.28
CA ALA A 159 -8.49 -1.23 -11.43
C ALA A 159 -9.20 -1.18 -12.79
N ASP A 160 -8.72 -1.94 -13.77
CA ASP A 160 -8.97 -1.79 -15.19
C ASP A 160 -8.39 -0.49 -15.78
N SER A 161 -8.38 -0.39 -17.11
CA SER A 161 -7.76 0.71 -17.85
C SER A 161 -8.44 2.07 -17.59
N ASP A 162 -9.73 2.05 -17.30
CA ASP A 162 -10.55 3.24 -16.99
C ASP A 162 -10.76 3.46 -15.47
N GLY A 163 -10.21 2.58 -14.63
CA GLY A 163 -10.37 2.65 -13.18
C GLY A 163 -11.75 2.20 -12.67
N SER A 164 -12.61 1.63 -13.51
CA SER A 164 -13.97 1.26 -13.12
C SER A 164 -14.06 0.01 -12.25
N ARG A 165 -13.09 -0.92 -12.37
CA ARG A 165 -13.08 -2.15 -11.59
C ARG A 165 -12.65 -1.87 -10.15
N GLN A 166 -13.54 -2.12 -9.21
CA GLN A 166 -13.23 -2.03 -7.79
C GLN A 166 -12.53 -3.30 -7.29
N PRO A 167 -11.79 -3.24 -6.18
CA PRO A 167 -11.20 -4.43 -5.55
C PRO A 167 -12.25 -5.50 -5.33
N SER A 168 -11.98 -6.73 -5.78
CA SER A 168 -12.88 -7.86 -5.54
C SER A 168 -12.80 -8.32 -4.09
N GLU A 169 -13.82 -9.05 -3.61
CA GLU A 169 -13.82 -9.55 -2.23
C GLU A 169 -12.61 -10.46 -1.95
N GLU A 170 -12.18 -11.26 -2.91
CA GLU A 170 -10.96 -12.07 -2.75
C GLU A 170 -9.68 -11.24 -2.61
N GLU A 171 -9.58 -10.12 -3.35
CA GLU A 171 -8.46 -9.20 -3.22
C GLU A 171 -8.48 -8.48 -1.86
N LEU A 172 -9.68 -8.13 -1.37
CA LEU A 172 -9.88 -7.58 -0.03
C LEU A 172 -9.57 -8.61 1.06
N ASP A 173 -9.94 -9.86 0.87
CA ASP A 173 -9.59 -10.94 1.80
C ASP A 173 -8.07 -11.17 1.86
N GLY A 174 -7.38 -11.06 0.74
CA GLY A 174 -5.92 -11.04 0.70
C GLY A 174 -5.32 -9.88 1.50
N ALA A 175 -5.89 -8.70 1.37
CA ALA A 175 -5.49 -7.52 2.13
C ALA A 175 -5.75 -7.70 3.64
N ARG A 176 -6.93 -8.22 4.04
CA ARG A 176 -7.25 -8.57 5.44
C ARG A 176 -6.30 -9.62 6.00
N TYR A 177 -6.01 -10.66 5.20
CA TYR A 177 -5.07 -11.70 5.60
C TYR A 177 -3.67 -11.12 5.86
N GLN A 178 -3.15 -10.29 4.96
CA GLN A 178 -1.86 -9.63 5.13
C GLN A 178 -1.84 -8.72 6.37
N GLY A 179 -2.87 -7.90 6.56
CA GLY A 179 -2.99 -7.03 7.73
C GLY A 179 -3.01 -7.80 9.05
N ARG A 180 -3.75 -8.91 9.11
CA ARG A 180 -3.80 -9.78 10.30
C ARG A 180 -2.47 -10.47 10.60
N ARG A 181 -1.65 -10.70 9.58
CA ARG A 181 -0.38 -11.40 9.69
C ARG A 181 0.76 -10.49 10.17
N ILE A 182 0.68 -9.22 9.86
CA ILE A 182 1.63 -8.17 10.27
C ILE A 182 1.33 -7.70 11.70
#